data_95cc08c3d0d0cf2d56f922fa6a5819c0
#
_entry.id   95cc08c3d0d0cf2d56f922fa6a5819c0
#
_cell.length_a   1.000
_cell.length_b   1.000
_cell.length_c   1.000
_cell.angle_alpha   90.00
_cell.angle_beta   90.00
_cell.angle_gamma   90.00
#
_symmetry.space_group_name_H-M   'P 1'
#
loop_
_entity.id
_entity.type
_entity.pdbx_description
1 polymer ?
#
loop_
_entity_poly.entity_id
_entity_poly.type
_entity_poly.pdbx_seq_one_letter_code
_entity_poly.pdbx_strand_id
1 'polypeptide(L)'
;MRLRLLTSLAIAAVISALVGFATPAQTPPAGVASTNKSSGPLVLDRVVTNEVAEIDLEGLKKILQRDPKDTRPLLINFWATWCDGCREEFPDLVKIDNDYRDKGLNFVSISLDDVTEIKTAVPEFLKSMKAKMSVVLLNVKDPEPAIHAVDATWDGALPATYLYDKDGKVVFKYFGAIKPAELRSAIDKQVGSKQ
;
A
#
# COMPACT_ATOMS: atom_id res chain seq x y z
N MET A 1 -34.11 65.61 22.28
CA MET A 1 -33.31 66.74 22.84
C MET A 1 -31.90 66.53 22.27
N ARG A 2 -31.60 67.29 21.21
CA ARG A 2 -30.50 68.27 21.13
C ARG A 2 -29.14 67.65 21.50
N LEU A 3 -27.99 67.69 20.75
CA LEU A 3 -27.49 68.81 19.92
C LEU A 3 -26.18 68.32 19.28
N ARG A 4 -26.01 68.43 17.99
CA ARG A 4 -24.94 69.02 17.15
C ARG A 4 -23.57 69.28 17.83
N LEU A 5 -22.47 69.00 17.14
CA LEU A 5 -21.55 69.89 16.40
C LEU A 5 -20.33 69.06 15.99
N LEU A 6 -19.96 68.92 14.77
CA LEU A 6 -19.23 69.76 13.78
C LEU A 6 -17.86 70.24 14.28
N THR A 7 -16.89 69.91 13.49
CA THR A 7 -15.70 70.64 12.96
C THR A 7 -14.47 69.75 13.02
N SER A 8 -13.48 69.75 12.19
CA SER A 8 -13.11 70.48 10.99
C SER A 8 -11.88 69.81 10.38
N LEU A 9 -11.80 69.94 9.07
CA LEU A 9 -10.65 69.76 8.19
C LEU A 9 -9.26 70.06 8.79
N ALA A 10 -8.28 69.23 8.42
CA ALA A 10 -6.93 69.71 8.08
C ALA A 10 -6.34 68.78 7.02
N ILE A 11 -6.23 69.28 5.83
CA ILE A 11 -5.49 68.75 4.66
C ILE A 11 -4.02 69.02 4.91
N ALA A 12 -3.19 68.01 4.90
CA ALA A 12 -1.77 68.15 4.73
C ALA A 12 -1.29 67.25 3.62
N ALA A 13 -1.11 67.83 2.45
CA ALA A 13 -0.43 67.23 1.32
C ALA A 13 1.07 67.16 1.61
N VAL A 14 1.61 65.97 1.65
CA VAL A 14 3.06 65.78 1.56
C VAL A 14 3.37 64.96 0.33
N ILE A 15 3.91 65.62 -0.65
CA ILE A 15 4.52 65.06 -1.87
C ILE A 15 5.87 64.47 -1.41
N SER A 16 6.12 63.21 -1.58
CA SER A 16 7.44 62.65 -1.49
C SER A 16 7.66 61.50 -2.49
N ALA A 17 8.39 61.81 -3.49
CA ALA A 17 9.37 61.03 -4.25
C ALA A 17 9.10 59.54 -4.47
N LEU A 18 8.79 59.22 -5.69
CA LEU A 18 8.98 57.93 -6.37
C LEU A 18 10.48 57.57 -6.38
N VAL A 19 10.86 56.63 -5.51
CA VAL A 19 12.09 55.86 -5.71
C VAL A 19 11.64 54.49 -6.20
N GLY A 20 11.80 54.25 -7.48
CA GLY A 20 11.58 52.96 -8.11
C GLY A 20 12.64 51.96 -7.64
N PHE A 21 12.25 51.06 -6.78
CA PHE A 21 13.01 49.81 -6.58
C PHE A 21 12.52 48.80 -7.61
N ALA A 22 13.31 48.60 -8.65
CA ALA A 22 13.18 47.46 -9.53
C ALA A 22 13.48 46.19 -8.74
N THR A 23 12.45 45.42 -8.41
CA THR A 23 12.62 44.06 -7.92
C THR A 23 13.10 43.18 -9.07
N PRO A 24 14.21 42.45 -8.93
CA PRO A 24 14.55 41.44 -9.93
C PRO A 24 13.49 40.32 -9.94
N ALA A 25 13.01 40.03 -11.12
CA ALA A 25 12.12 38.89 -11.37
C ALA A 25 12.87 37.61 -10.95
N GLN A 26 12.43 37.01 -9.88
CA GLN A 26 12.84 35.65 -9.51
C GLN A 26 12.14 34.69 -10.46
N THR A 27 12.86 34.13 -11.41
CA THR A 27 12.47 32.94 -12.14
C THR A 27 12.23 31.82 -11.13
N PRO A 28 11.06 31.15 -11.15
CA PRO A 28 10.86 29.96 -10.33
C PRO A 28 11.84 28.88 -10.78
N PRO A 29 12.44 28.12 -9.86
CA PRO A 29 13.28 27.01 -10.22
C PRO A 29 12.45 25.98 -11.00
N ALA A 30 12.97 25.57 -12.16
CA ALA A 30 12.42 24.53 -12.98
C ALA A 30 12.05 23.33 -12.12
N GLY A 31 10.78 22.94 -12.18
CA GLY A 31 10.27 21.77 -11.47
C GLY A 31 11.12 20.56 -11.80
N VAL A 32 11.73 20.00 -10.76
CA VAL A 32 12.29 18.66 -10.81
C VAL A 32 11.12 17.72 -10.92
N ALA A 33 10.77 17.33 -12.14
CA ALA A 33 9.89 16.20 -12.39
C ALA A 33 10.63 14.97 -11.84
N SER A 34 10.30 14.59 -10.61
CA SER A 34 10.74 13.33 -10.02
C SER A 34 9.98 12.20 -10.72
N THR A 35 10.44 11.83 -11.92
CA THR A 35 10.08 10.56 -12.53
C THR A 35 10.85 9.48 -11.79
N ASN A 36 10.38 9.08 -10.62
CA ASN A 36 10.91 7.90 -9.95
C ASN A 36 10.33 6.66 -10.62
N LYS A 37 10.84 6.38 -11.83
CA LYS A 37 10.64 5.12 -12.54
C LYS A 37 11.63 4.13 -11.93
N SER A 38 11.28 3.58 -10.75
CA SER A 38 12.04 2.48 -10.13
C SER A 38 11.90 1.24 -10.99
N SER A 39 12.80 1.07 -11.96
CA SER A 39 12.94 -0.13 -12.79
C SER A 39 13.97 -1.10 -12.17
N GLY A 40 13.96 -1.25 -10.83
CA GLY A 40 14.71 -2.31 -10.16
C GLY A 40 13.84 -3.55 -9.93
N PRO A 41 14.43 -4.75 -9.76
CA PRO A 41 13.67 -5.89 -9.28
C PRO A 41 13.02 -5.49 -7.96
N LEU A 42 11.71 -5.81 -7.81
CA LEU A 42 11.01 -5.68 -6.53
C LEU A 42 11.65 -6.67 -5.55
N VAL A 43 12.74 -6.27 -4.94
CA VAL A 43 13.32 -6.99 -3.81
C VAL A 43 12.35 -6.72 -2.68
N LEU A 44 11.43 -7.66 -2.44
CA LEU A 44 10.54 -7.69 -1.29
C LEU A 44 11.35 -8.04 -0.03
N ASP A 45 12.60 -7.60 0.00
CA ASP A 45 13.46 -7.74 1.14
C ASP A 45 13.14 -6.61 2.12
N ARG A 46 12.26 -6.94 3.05
CA ARG A 46 12.06 -6.29 4.36
C ARG A 46 12.26 -4.78 4.39
N VAL A 47 11.51 -4.04 3.58
CA VAL A 47 11.36 -2.62 3.84
C VAL A 47 10.33 -2.49 4.97
N VAL A 48 10.83 -2.43 6.21
CA VAL A 48 10.06 -1.96 7.37
C VAL A 48 9.88 -0.44 7.22
N THR A 49 9.27 -0.03 6.11
CA THR A 49 8.70 1.30 6.00
C THR A 49 7.19 1.12 6.19
N ASN A 50 6.59 1.95 7.05
CA ASN A 50 5.14 2.03 7.20
C ASN A 50 4.44 2.54 5.92
N GLU A 51 5.10 2.49 4.78
CA GLU A 51 4.60 2.95 3.50
C GLU A 51 4.13 1.75 2.67
N VAL A 52 2.86 1.77 2.33
CA VAL A 52 2.26 0.83 1.39
C VAL A 52 2.68 1.22 -0.02
N ALA A 53 3.33 0.31 -0.74
CA ALA A 53 3.72 0.55 -2.12
C ALA A 53 2.55 0.28 -3.06
N GLU A 54 2.38 1.14 -4.06
CA GLU A 54 1.43 0.91 -5.15
C GLU A 54 2.05 -0.01 -6.20
N ILE A 55 1.28 -0.98 -6.68
CA ILE A 55 1.65 -1.87 -7.79
C ILE A 55 0.54 -1.88 -8.86
N ASP A 56 0.94 -2.09 -10.09
CA ASP A 56 0.07 -2.37 -11.23
C ASP A 56 0.00 -3.88 -11.54
N LEU A 57 -0.64 -4.24 -12.64
CA LEU A 57 -0.73 -5.62 -13.11
C LEU A 57 0.65 -6.26 -13.33
N GLU A 58 1.62 -5.50 -13.85
CA GLU A 58 2.96 -6.03 -14.07
C GLU A 58 3.71 -6.21 -12.75
N GLY A 59 3.49 -5.37 -11.77
CA GLY A 59 3.97 -5.54 -10.40
C GLY A 59 3.40 -6.81 -9.76
N LEU A 60 2.09 -7.04 -9.91
CA LEU A 60 1.45 -8.28 -9.44
C LEU A 60 2.06 -9.52 -10.11
N LYS A 61 2.21 -9.51 -11.44
CA LYS A 61 2.83 -10.63 -12.17
C LYS A 61 4.26 -10.91 -11.70
N LYS A 62 5.05 -9.86 -11.39
CA LYS A 62 6.40 -10.04 -10.83
C LYS A 62 6.38 -10.72 -9.46
N ILE A 63 5.41 -10.38 -8.60
CA ILE A 63 5.24 -11.05 -7.30
C ILE A 63 4.92 -12.53 -7.52
N LEU A 64 4.00 -12.85 -8.44
CA LEU A 64 3.59 -14.22 -8.75
C LEU A 64 4.70 -15.05 -9.40
N GLN A 65 5.49 -14.45 -10.32
CA GLN A 65 6.59 -15.11 -11.01
C GLN A 65 7.74 -15.46 -10.08
N ARG A 66 7.90 -14.72 -8.98
CA ARG A 66 8.94 -14.88 -7.98
C ARG A 66 10.37 -14.76 -8.53
N ASP A 67 11.32 -14.50 -7.67
CA ASP A 67 12.74 -14.65 -8.01
C ASP A 67 13.09 -16.16 -7.94
N PRO A 68 13.67 -16.76 -8.99
CA PRO A 68 14.10 -18.17 -8.95
C PRO A 68 15.11 -18.47 -7.85
N LYS A 69 15.76 -17.46 -7.29
CA LYS A 69 16.69 -17.59 -6.17
C LYS A 69 15.97 -17.60 -4.81
N ASP A 70 14.73 -17.11 -4.75
CA ASP A 70 13.94 -17.13 -3.52
C ASP A 70 13.19 -18.46 -3.41
N THR A 71 13.74 -19.36 -2.62
CA THR A 71 13.19 -20.69 -2.38
C THR A 71 12.21 -20.76 -1.21
N ARG A 72 11.86 -19.61 -0.61
CA ARG A 72 10.89 -19.56 0.49
C ARG A 72 9.47 -19.79 -0.04
N PRO A 73 8.58 -20.47 0.67
CA PRO A 73 7.16 -20.47 0.32
C PRO A 73 6.59 -19.05 0.38
N LEU A 74 5.67 -18.74 -0.52
CA LEU A 74 5.05 -17.42 -0.63
C LEU A 74 3.57 -17.51 -0.24
N LEU A 75 3.18 -16.79 0.81
CA LEU A 75 1.79 -16.56 1.17
C LEU A 75 1.32 -15.25 0.55
N ILE A 76 0.20 -15.26 -0.15
CA ILE A 76 -0.48 -14.06 -0.63
C ILE A 76 -1.89 -14.04 -0.05
N ASN A 77 -2.30 -12.88 0.45
CA ASN A 77 -3.67 -12.63 0.87
C ASN A 77 -4.18 -11.36 0.18
N PHE A 78 -5.31 -11.47 -0.50
CA PHE A 78 -6.03 -10.35 -1.11
C PHE A 78 -7.14 -9.89 -0.17
N TRP A 79 -7.20 -8.59 0.10
CA TRP A 79 -8.08 -8.00 1.09
C TRP A 79 -8.40 -6.53 0.78
N ALA A 80 -9.32 -5.94 1.55
CA ALA A 80 -9.56 -4.51 1.56
C ALA A 80 -10.07 -4.05 2.95
N THR A 81 -9.92 -2.77 3.26
CA THR A 81 -10.36 -2.19 4.54
C THR A 81 -11.87 -2.22 4.72
N TRP A 82 -12.64 -2.19 3.63
CA TRP A 82 -14.11 -2.24 3.62
C TRP A 82 -14.68 -3.69 3.63
N CYS A 83 -13.83 -4.71 3.54
CA CYS A 83 -14.23 -6.10 3.52
C CYS A 83 -14.34 -6.66 4.94
N ASP A 84 -15.55 -6.98 5.42
CA ASP A 84 -15.77 -7.44 6.79
C ASP A 84 -15.05 -8.77 7.08
N GLY A 85 -15.16 -9.78 6.22
CA GLY A 85 -14.47 -11.06 6.38
C GLY A 85 -12.93 -10.90 6.40
N CYS A 86 -12.40 -9.93 5.63
CA CYS A 86 -10.97 -9.60 5.66
C CYS A 86 -10.56 -9.04 7.04
N ARG A 87 -11.38 -8.15 7.60
CA ARG A 87 -11.13 -7.55 8.92
C ARG A 87 -11.17 -8.59 10.04
N GLU A 88 -12.07 -9.57 9.92
CA GLU A 88 -12.20 -10.68 10.89
C GLU A 88 -10.98 -11.60 10.88
N GLU A 89 -10.44 -11.96 9.71
CA GLU A 89 -9.29 -12.86 9.60
C GLU A 89 -7.93 -12.19 9.86
N PHE A 90 -7.84 -10.88 9.67
CA PHE A 90 -6.56 -10.16 9.66
C PHE A 90 -5.72 -10.33 10.94
N PRO A 91 -6.30 -10.36 12.17
CA PRO A 91 -5.55 -10.67 13.38
C PRO A 91 -4.85 -12.03 13.35
N ASP A 92 -5.47 -13.05 12.72
CA ASP A 92 -4.87 -14.37 12.60
C ASP A 92 -3.78 -14.41 11.53
N LEU A 93 -3.93 -13.66 10.43
CA LEU A 93 -2.86 -13.46 9.46
C LEU A 93 -1.63 -12.77 10.07
N VAL A 94 -1.84 -11.77 10.93
CA VAL A 94 -0.74 -11.12 11.67
C VAL A 94 -0.02 -12.10 12.60
N LYS A 95 -0.75 -12.99 13.29
CA LYS A 95 -0.15 -14.05 14.12
C LYS A 95 0.64 -15.04 13.25
N ILE A 96 0.10 -15.44 12.12
CA ILE A 96 0.77 -16.34 11.17
C ILE A 96 2.06 -15.71 10.66
N ASP A 97 2.04 -14.45 10.24
CA ASP A 97 3.24 -13.75 9.83
C ASP A 97 4.30 -13.72 10.94
N ASN A 98 3.92 -13.37 12.17
CA ASN A 98 4.85 -13.35 13.30
C ASN A 98 5.45 -14.73 13.60
N ASP A 99 4.68 -15.81 13.49
CA ASP A 99 5.09 -17.17 13.85
C ASP A 99 5.97 -17.83 12.78
N TYR A 100 5.83 -17.43 11.51
CA TYR A 100 6.45 -18.11 10.37
C TYR A 100 7.48 -17.26 9.60
N ARG A 101 7.52 -15.96 9.80
CA ARG A 101 8.48 -15.07 9.14
C ARG A 101 9.93 -15.53 9.33
N ASP A 102 10.32 -15.80 10.57
CA ASP A 102 11.69 -16.24 10.90
C ASP A 102 11.93 -17.73 10.57
N LYS A 103 10.88 -18.48 10.24
CA LYS A 103 10.94 -19.83 9.71
C LYS A 103 11.06 -19.88 8.18
N GLY A 104 11.09 -18.72 7.54
CA GLY A 104 11.31 -18.59 6.10
C GLY A 104 10.03 -18.47 5.27
N LEU A 105 8.87 -18.16 5.87
CA LEU A 105 7.69 -17.77 5.10
C LEU A 105 7.89 -16.36 4.53
N ASN A 106 7.66 -16.19 3.23
CA ASN A 106 7.49 -14.89 2.61
C ASN A 106 5.99 -14.59 2.56
N PHE A 107 5.55 -13.47 3.18
CA PHE A 107 4.14 -13.10 3.18
C PHE A 107 3.96 -11.72 2.57
N VAL A 108 3.15 -11.64 1.53
CA VAL A 108 2.73 -10.41 0.85
C VAL A 108 1.22 -10.27 0.96
N SER A 109 0.76 -9.22 1.60
CA SER A 109 -0.66 -8.88 1.71
C SER A 109 -0.99 -7.80 0.67
N ILE A 110 -1.98 -8.05 -0.20
CA ILE A 110 -2.32 -7.21 -1.33
C ILE A 110 -3.67 -6.55 -1.07
N SER A 111 -3.65 -5.23 -0.85
CA SER A 111 -4.86 -4.44 -0.71
C SER A 111 -5.50 -4.17 -2.07
N LEU A 112 -6.83 -4.28 -2.14
CA LEU A 112 -7.67 -3.88 -3.27
C LEU A 112 -8.51 -2.65 -2.92
N ASP A 113 -8.04 -1.84 -1.97
CA ASP A 113 -8.62 -0.53 -1.69
C ASP A 113 -8.39 0.45 -2.85
N ASP A 114 -9.18 1.51 -2.90
CA ASP A 114 -8.95 2.60 -3.84
C ASP A 114 -7.58 3.24 -3.58
N VAL A 115 -6.89 3.67 -4.65
CA VAL A 115 -5.54 4.25 -4.54
C VAL A 115 -5.51 5.53 -3.68
N THR A 116 -6.63 6.23 -3.55
CA THR A 116 -6.75 7.40 -2.66
C THR A 116 -6.60 7.04 -1.18
N GLU A 117 -6.84 5.78 -0.82
CA GLU A 117 -6.73 5.27 0.55
C GLU A 117 -5.33 4.78 0.93
N ILE A 118 -4.38 4.79 -0.01
CA ILE A 118 -3.01 4.27 0.20
C ILE A 118 -2.24 5.01 1.30
N LYS A 119 -2.61 6.27 1.58
CA LYS A 119 -1.98 7.11 2.62
C LYS A 119 -2.90 7.35 3.83
N THR A 120 -4.11 6.84 3.82
CA THR A 120 -5.14 7.09 4.84
C THR A 120 -5.65 5.79 5.46
N ALA A 121 -6.76 5.25 4.99
CA ALA A 121 -7.43 4.11 5.61
C ALA A 121 -6.56 2.84 5.65
N VAL A 122 -5.79 2.56 4.60
CA VAL A 122 -4.94 1.36 4.54
C VAL A 122 -3.86 1.38 5.63
N PRO A 123 -2.98 2.39 5.76
CA PRO A 123 -1.98 2.42 6.82
C PRO A 123 -2.58 2.56 8.21
N GLU A 124 -3.71 3.23 8.39
CA GLU A 124 -4.42 3.28 9.68
C GLU A 124 -4.90 1.90 10.11
N PHE A 125 -5.51 1.14 9.20
CA PHE A 125 -5.92 -0.23 9.45
C PHE A 125 -4.73 -1.12 9.81
N LEU A 126 -3.66 -1.12 9.02
CA LEU A 126 -2.46 -1.92 9.27
C LEU A 126 -1.83 -1.60 10.63
N LYS A 127 -1.78 -0.32 11.01
CA LYS A 127 -1.31 0.12 12.31
C LYS A 127 -2.19 -0.41 13.44
N SER A 128 -3.52 -0.34 13.29
CA SER A 128 -4.47 -0.85 14.29
C SER A 128 -4.31 -2.36 14.50
N MET A 129 -4.02 -3.10 13.44
CA MET A 129 -3.79 -4.56 13.47
C MET A 129 -2.36 -4.93 13.86
N LYS A 130 -1.44 -3.95 14.03
CA LYS A 130 0.00 -4.18 14.29
C LYS A 130 0.65 -5.07 13.23
N ALA A 131 0.22 -4.92 11.99
CA ALA A 131 0.72 -5.67 10.84
C ALA A 131 2.20 -5.35 10.57
N LYS A 132 2.99 -6.37 10.24
CA LYS A 132 4.43 -6.26 9.94
C LYS A 132 4.82 -6.98 8.64
N MET A 133 3.89 -7.74 8.03
CA MET A 133 4.09 -8.34 6.71
C MET A 133 4.25 -7.26 5.65
N SER A 134 4.82 -7.64 4.51
CA SER A 134 4.86 -6.75 3.34
C SER A 134 3.45 -6.49 2.83
N VAL A 135 3.11 -5.22 2.63
CA VAL A 135 1.79 -4.82 2.10
C VAL A 135 1.99 -3.97 0.84
N VAL A 136 1.23 -4.28 -0.19
CA VAL A 136 1.14 -3.49 -1.41
C VAL A 136 -0.32 -3.21 -1.72
N LEU A 137 -0.60 -2.12 -2.45
CA LEU A 137 -1.92 -1.80 -2.98
C LEU A 137 -1.91 -2.02 -4.48
N LEU A 138 -2.84 -2.84 -4.97
CA LEU A 138 -3.00 -3.12 -6.39
C LEU A 138 -3.89 -2.04 -7.01
N ASN A 139 -3.30 -1.18 -7.84
CA ASN A 139 -4.01 -0.16 -8.61
C ASN A 139 -4.14 -0.60 -10.07
N VAL A 140 -5.33 -1.05 -10.44
CA VAL A 140 -5.68 -1.46 -11.82
C VAL A 140 -7.04 -0.88 -12.18
N LYS A 141 -7.17 -0.39 -13.42
CA LYS A 141 -8.45 0.15 -13.91
C LYS A 141 -9.48 -0.96 -14.15
N ASP A 142 -9.01 -2.09 -14.65
CA ASP A 142 -9.79 -3.29 -14.90
C ASP A 142 -9.22 -4.41 -14.03
N PRO A 143 -9.97 -4.94 -13.06
CA PRO A 143 -9.50 -5.98 -12.18
C PRO A 143 -9.42 -7.36 -12.85
N GLU A 144 -10.15 -7.61 -13.92
CA GLU A 144 -10.28 -8.94 -14.51
C GLU A 144 -8.96 -9.54 -14.98
N PRO A 145 -8.06 -8.80 -15.67
CA PRO A 145 -6.75 -9.33 -16.01
C PRO A 145 -5.87 -9.66 -14.79
N ALA A 146 -6.02 -8.93 -13.69
CA ALA A 146 -5.30 -9.20 -12.45
C ALA A 146 -5.83 -10.45 -11.74
N ILE A 147 -7.16 -10.60 -11.67
CA ILE A 147 -7.83 -11.79 -11.14
C ILE A 147 -7.37 -13.04 -11.90
N HIS A 148 -7.43 -13.01 -13.23
CA HIS A 148 -7.02 -14.13 -14.07
C HIS A 148 -5.52 -14.44 -14.00
N ALA A 149 -4.69 -13.43 -13.76
CA ALA A 149 -3.25 -13.64 -13.55
C ALA A 149 -2.94 -14.42 -12.26
N VAL A 150 -3.80 -14.30 -11.24
CA VAL A 150 -3.67 -15.03 -9.98
C VAL A 150 -4.22 -16.45 -10.12
N ASP A 151 -5.48 -16.57 -10.53
CA ASP A 151 -6.19 -17.85 -10.68
C ASP A 151 -7.41 -17.66 -11.58
N ALA A 152 -7.46 -18.36 -12.69
CA ALA A 152 -8.60 -18.30 -13.63
C ALA A 152 -9.93 -18.78 -13.02
N THR A 153 -9.90 -19.41 -11.85
CA THR A 153 -11.11 -19.88 -11.13
C THR A 153 -11.53 -18.93 -10.01
N TRP A 154 -10.76 -17.86 -9.74
CA TRP A 154 -11.14 -16.85 -8.77
C TRP A 154 -12.05 -15.80 -9.42
N ASP A 155 -13.13 -15.48 -8.77
CA ASP A 155 -14.12 -14.49 -9.21
C ASP A 155 -13.86 -13.07 -8.68
N GLY A 156 -12.73 -12.87 -7.98
CA GLY A 156 -12.40 -11.59 -7.35
C GLY A 156 -13.01 -11.38 -5.97
N ALA A 157 -13.77 -12.34 -5.43
CA ALA A 157 -14.34 -12.23 -4.09
C ALA A 157 -13.25 -12.17 -3.01
N LEU A 158 -13.48 -11.34 -1.98
CA LEU A 158 -12.56 -11.12 -0.86
C LEU A 158 -13.13 -11.72 0.44
N PRO A 159 -12.26 -12.16 1.34
CA PRO A 159 -10.81 -12.32 1.19
C PRO A 159 -10.47 -13.55 0.34
N ALA A 160 -9.24 -13.54 -0.25
CA ALA A 160 -8.71 -14.70 -0.96
C ALA A 160 -7.25 -14.93 -0.55
N THR A 161 -6.91 -16.17 -0.20
CA THR A 161 -5.60 -16.55 0.30
C THR A 161 -4.99 -17.67 -0.54
N TYR A 162 -3.73 -17.49 -0.93
CA TYR A 162 -2.94 -18.46 -1.72
C TYR A 162 -1.60 -18.71 -1.05
N LEU A 163 -1.21 -19.98 -0.96
CA LEU A 163 0.13 -20.39 -0.56
C LEU A 163 0.81 -21.08 -1.76
N TYR A 164 1.95 -20.56 -2.13
CA TYR A 164 2.81 -21.11 -3.17
C TYR A 164 4.02 -21.80 -2.52
N ASP A 165 4.39 -22.96 -3.04
CA ASP A 165 5.64 -23.63 -2.64
C ASP A 165 6.88 -22.93 -3.21
N LYS A 166 8.07 -23.51 -2.93
CA LYS A 166 9.36 -23.01 -3.46
C LYS A 166 9.45 -22.98 -4.99
N ASP A 167 8.66 -23.80 -5.68
CA ASP A 167 8.66 -23.92 -7.13
C ASP A 167 7.57 -23.06 -7.80
N GLY A 168 6.85 -22.26 -7.00
CA GLY A 168 5.78 -21.37 -7.47
C GLY A 168 4.44 -22.07 -7.73
N LYS A 169 4.27 -23.30 -7.28
CA LYS A 169 3.02 -24.03 -7.39
C LYS A 169 2.09 -23.68 -6.24
N VAL A 170 0.80 -23.44 -6.53
CA VAL A 170 -0.24 -23.27 -5.49
C VAL A 170 -0.43 -24.60 -4.76
N VAL A 171 -0.17 -24.60 -3.45
CA VAL A 171 -0.32 -25.77 -2.55
C VAL A 171 -1.45 -25.62 -1.56
N PHE A 172 -1.98 -24.40 -1.43
CA PHE A 172 -3.19 -24.10 -0.66
C PHE A 172 -3.87 -22.88 -1.27
N LYS A 173 -5.19 -22.91 -1.35
CA LYS A 173 -6.01 -21.72 -1.65
C LYS A 173 -7.30 -21.77 -0.86
N TYR A 174 -7.77 -20.59 -0.43
CA TYR A 174 -9.00 -20.46 0.32
C TYR A 174 -9.71 -19.15 -0.05
N PHE A 175 -11.01 -19.23 -0.28
CA PHE A 175 -11.86 -18.07 -0.55
C PHE A 175 -12.80 -17.84 0.64
N GLY A 176 -12.89 -16.62 1.11
CA GLY A 176 -13.53 -16.25 2.36
C GLY A 176 -12.54 -16.23 3.52
N ALA A 177 -13.04 -15.92 4.73
CA ALA A 177 -12.20 -15.83 5.92
C ALA A 177 -11.50 -17.18 6.21
N ILE A 178 -10.17 -17.13 6.35
CA ILE A 178 -9.35 -18.33 6.49
C ILE A 178 -9.74 -19.16 7.73
N LYS A 179 -9.43 -20.45 7.66
CA LYS A 179 -9.36 -21.32 8.83
C LYS A 179 -7.89 -21.40 9.28
N PRO A 180 -7.51 -20.69 10.35
CA PRO A 180 -6.09 -20.54 10.72
C PRO A 180 -5.35 -21.86 10.90
N ALA A 181 -6.00 -22.89 11.45
CA ALA A 181 -5.40 -24.21 11.63
C ALA A 181 -5.07 -24.92 10.32
N GLU A 182 -5.95 -24.79 9.30
CA GLU A 182 -5.73 -25.38 7.98
C GLU A 182 -4.56 -24.69 7.26
N LEU A 183 -4.54 -23.35 7.29
CA LEU A 183 -3.46 -22.57 6.69
C LEU A 183 -2.12 -22.85 7.38
N ARG A 184 -2.07 -22.89 8.73
CA ARG A 184 -0.87 -23.25 9.48
C ARG A 184 -0.35 -24.64 9.11
N SER A 185 -1.24 -25.64 9.01
CA SER A 185 -0.86 -26.99 8.58
C SER A 185 -0.28 -27.02 7.16
N ALA A 186 -0.82 -26.19 6.26
CA ALA A 186 -0.26 -26.06 4.91
C ALA A 186 1.13 -25.41 4.92
N ILE A 187 1.31 -24.33 5.70
CA ILE A 187 2.60 -23.62 5.83
C ILE A 187 3.65 -24.54 6.45
N ASP A 188 3.33 -25.29 7.52
CA ASP A 188 4.26 -26.20 8.19
C ASP A 188 4.87 -27.23 7.24
N LYS A 189 4.09 -27.73 6.29
CA LYS A 189 4.56 -28.64 5.24
C LYS A 189 5.57 -28.00 4.30
N GLN A 190 5.53 -26.68 4.13
CA GLN A 190 6.42 -25.95 3.22
C GLN A 190 7.70 -25.47 3.93
N VAL A 191 7.61 -24.94 5.15
CA VAL A 191 8.75 -24.44 5.90
C VAL A 191 9.55 -25.54 6.60
N GLY A 192 8.90 -26.67 6.93
CA GLY A 192 9.52 -27.84 7.55
C GLY A 192 10.31 -28.76 6.59
N SER A 193 10.18 -28.53 5.27
CA SER A 193 10.82 -29.36 4.24
C SER A 193 12.29 -28.98 3.96
N LYS A 194 12.99 -28.39 4.92
CA LYS A 194 14.45 -28.22 4.83
C LYS A 194 15.11 -29.58 5.03
N GLN A 195 15.39 -30.28 3.95
CA GLN A 195 16.43 -31.30 3.90
C GLN A 195 17.77 -30.68 3.58
#